data_4dfeda163b4df96e55d747598ad6a49e
#
_entry.id   4dfeda163b4df96e55d747598ad6a49e
#
_cell.length_a   1.000
_cell.length_b   1.000
_cell.length_c   1.000
_cell.angle_alpha   90.00
_cell.angle_beta   90.00
_cell.angle_gamma   90.00
#
_symmetry.space_group_name_H-M   'P 1'
#
loop_
_entity.id
_entity.type
_entity.pdbx_description
1 polymer ?
#
loop_
_entity_poly.entity_id
_entity_poly.type
_entity_poly.pdbx_seq_one_letter_code
_entity_poly.pdbx_strand_id
1 'polypeptide(L)' 'MPSNTKSQQWRQNKRIAIQRATRLSENLEQMMFVIYDNEEERYDIVNETDLYHLIEEFDLDADIIAEVG' A
#
# COMPACT_ATOMS: atom_id res chain seq x y z
N MET A 1 17.77 15.20 4.78
CA MET A 1 16.67 16.01 4.39
C MET A 1 15.36 15.53 4.93
N PRO A 2 14.75 16.34 5.65
CA PRO A 2 13.55 15.95 6.37
C PRO A 2 12.29 15.84 5.54
N SER A 3 12.34 16.25 4.30
CA SER A 3 11.14 16.24 3.48
C SER A 3 10.53 14.86 3.30
N ASN A 4 11.35 13.81 3.39
CA ASN A 4 10.85 12.45 3.18
C ASN A 4 9.89 12.01 4.26
N THR A 5 10.05 12.52 5.45
CA THR A 5 9.15 12.17 6.55
C THR A 5 7.73 12.59 6.23
N LYS A 6 7.58 13.80 5.71
CA LYS A 6 6.27 14.32 5.35
C LYS A 6 5.64 13.54 4.21
N SER A 7 6.44 13.25 3.18
CA SER A 7 5.89 12.58 2.01
C SER A 7 5.52 11.13 2.29
N GLN A 8 5.96 10.58 3.42
CA GLN A 8 5.64 9.20 3.78
C GLN A 8 4.63 9.09 4.90
N GLN A 9 4.01 10.19 5.31
CA GLN A 9 3.00 10.15 6.35
C GLN A 9 1.80 9.29 5.97
N TRP A 10 1.54 9.11 4.71
CA TRP A 10 0.44 8.28 4.25
C TRP A 10 0.58 6.84 4.76
N ARG A 11 1.80 6.41 5.04
CA ARG A 11 2.03 5.06 5.55
C ARG A 11 1.53 4.88 6.98
N GLN A 12 1.25 5.96 7.67
CA GLN A 12 0.72 5.94 9.02
C GLN A 12 -0.76 6.32 9.07
N ASN A 13 -1.39 6.53 7.93
CA ASN A 13 -2.76 7.00 7.87
C ASN A 13 -3.54 6.23 6.82
N LYS A 14 -4.48 5.41 7.30
CA LYS A 14 -5.29 4.54 6.45
C LYS A 14 -6.03 5.31 5.35
N ARG A 15 -6.65 6.41 5.72
CA ARG A 15 -7.45 7.20 4.78
C ARG A 15 -6.59 7.76 3.65
N ILE A 16 -5.44 8.32 4.02
CA ILE A 16 -4.54 8.88 3.03
C ILE A 16 -3.95 7.79 2.14
N ALA A 17 -3.66 6.63 2.74
CA ALA A 17 -3.16 5.50 1.97
C ALA A 17 -4.18 5.07 0.90
N ILE A 18 -5.45 5.00 1.28
CA ILE A 18 -6.51 4.62 0.33
C ILE A 18 -6.67 5.67 -0.77
N GLN A 19 -6.62 6.96 -0.42
CA GLN A 19 -6.70 8.03 -1.40
C GLN A 19 -5.54 7.96 -2.38
N ARG A 20 -4.35 7.70 -1.88
CA ARG A 20 -3.16 7.59 -2.71
C ARG A 20 -3.25 6.38 -3.63
N ALA A 21 -3.74 5.27 -3.13
CA ALA A 21 -3.93 4.06 -3.92
C ALA A 21 -4.94 4.28 -5.03
N THR A 22 -6.03 5.00 -4.74
CA THR A 22 -7.05 5.30 -5.73
C THR A 22 -6.46 6.11 -6.87
N ARG A 23 -5.66 7.12 -6.54
CA ARG A 23 -5.02 7.94 -7.55
C ARG A 23 -4.04 7.13 -8.40
N LEU A 24 -3.25 6.28 -7.76
CA LEU A 24 -2.33 5.43 -8.48
C LEU A 24 -3.06 4.46 -9.41
N SER A 25 -4.16 3.90 -8.92
CA SER A 25 -4.97 2.99 -9.72
C SER A 25 -5.46 3.69 -11.00
N GLU A 26 -5.92 4.92 -10.87
CA GLU A 26 -6.39 5.70 -12.01
C GLU A 26 -5.25 6.02 -12.97
N ASN A 27 -4.12 6.45 -12.44
CA ASN A 27 -2.98 6.83 -13.27
C ASN A 27 -2.37 5.65 -14.00
N LEU A 28 -2.29 4.51 -13.36
CA LEU A 28 -1.68 3.32 -13.93
C LEU A 28 -2.69 2.41 -14.61
N GLU A 29 -3.98 2.73 -14.49
CA GLU A 29 -5.07 1.95 -15.07
C GLU A 29 -4.99 0.48 -14.65
N GLN A 30 -4.74 0.25 -13.38
CA GLN A 30 -4.70 -1.11 -12.85
C GLN A 30 -5.18 -1.13 -11.40
N MET A 31 -5.58 -2.31 -10.96
CA MET A 31 -6.05 -2.48 -9.59
C MET A 31 -4.89 -2.35 -8.61
N MET A 32 -5.14 -1.61 -7.54
CA MET A 32 -4.16 -1.44 -6.48
C MET A 32 -4.75 -1.90 -5.16
N PHE A 33 -3.88 -2.33 -4.27
CA PHE A 33 -4.27 -2.82 -2.96
C PHE A 33 -3.56 -2.02 -1.88
N VAL A 34 -4.31 -1.68 -0.84
CA VAL A 34 -3.73 -1.10 0.36
C VAL A 34 -3.62 -2.22 1.38
N ILE A 35 -2.42 -2.45 1.86
CA ILE A 35 -2.18 -3.48 2.85
C ILE A 35 -1.59 -2.85 4.11
N TYR A 36 -1.79 -3.51 5.24
CA TYR A 36 -1.16 -3.10 6.48
C TYR A 36 -0.12 -4.16 6.84
N ASP A 37 1.14 -3.75 6.84
CA ASP A 37 2.27 -4.63 7.18
C ASP A 37 2.38 -4.70 8.69
N ASN A 38 2.08 -5.86 9.24
CA ASN A 38 2.08 -6.05 10.70
C ASN A 38 3.48 -6.06 11.30
N GLU A 39 4.49 -6.33 10.49
CA GLU A 39 5.86 -6.34 10.96
C GLU A 39 6.42 -4.93 11.05
N GLU A 40 6.20 -4.14 10.00
CA GLU A 40 6.69 -2.76 9.95
C GLU A 40 5.69 -1.78 10.54
N GLU A 41 4.48 -2.24 10.82
CA GLU A 41 3.40 -1.43 11.40
C GLU A 41 3.12 -0.19 10.56
N ARG A 42 2.91 -0.42 9.28
CA ARG A 42 2.62 0.68 8.35
C ARG A 42 1.78 0.19 7.17
N TYR A 43 1.10 1.13 6.53
CA TYR A 43 0.35 0.84 5.31
C TYR A 43 1.27 0.84 4.11
N ASP A 44 0.92 0.08 3.10
CA ASP A 44 1.66 0.05 1.85
C ASP A 44 0.67 -0.11 0.71
N ILE A 45 1.10 0.25 -0.49
CA ILE A 45 0.26 0.18 -1.68
C ILE A 45 0.99 -0.69 -2.70
N VAL A 46 0.31 -1.73 -3.16
CA VAL A 46 0.91 -2.69 -4.09
C VAL A 46 -0.08 -3.02 -5.18
N ASN A 47 0.43 -3.48 -6.32
CA ASN A 47 -0.45 -4.00 -7.36
C ASN A 47 -0.68 -5.49 -7.11
N GLU A 48 -1.50 -6.12 -7.95
CA GLU A 48 -1.87 -7.51 -7.75
C GLU A 48 -0.66 -8.44 -7.81
N THR A 49 0.21 -8.22 -8.76
CA THR A 49 1.40 -9.06 -8.94
C THR A 49 2.32 -8.96 -7.71
N ASP A 50 2.57 -7.75 -7.26
CA ASP A 50 3.43 -7.53 -6.09
C ASP A 50 2.81 -8.11 -4.84
N LEU A 51 1.49 -7.97 -4.68
CA LEU A 51 0.79 -8.54 -3.54
C LEU A 51 0.98 -10.05 -3.50
N TYR A 52 0.81 -10.69 -4.65
CA TYR A 52 0.97 -12.13 -4.76
C TYR A 52 2.38 -12.56 -4.35
N HIS A 53 3.39 -11.85 -4.85
CA HIS A 53 4.78 -12.15 -4.50
C HIS A 53 5.05 -11.99 -3.01
N LEU A 54 4.54 -10.93 -2.42
CA LEU A 54 4.77 -10.68 -1.01
C LEU A 54 4.17 -11.77 -0.14
N ILE A 55 2.98 -12.22 -0.49
CA ILE A 55 2.28 -13.23 0.30
C ILE A 55 2.85 -14.63 0.02
N GLU A 56 3.03 -14.97 -1.24
CA GLU A 56 3.42 -16.33 -1.62
C GLU A 56 4.92 -16.60 -1.50
N GLU A 57 5.75 -15.62 -1.82
CA GLU A 57 7.20 -15.83 -1.82
C GLU A 57 7.88 -15.37 -0.55
N PHE A 58 7.42 -14.25 0.00
CA PHE A 58 8.05 -13.68 1.19
C PHE A 58 7.27 -13.93 2.47
N ASP A 59 6.10 -14.56 2.35
CA ASP A 59 5.28 -14.91 3.51
C ASP A 59 5.04 -13.67 4.40
N LEU A 60 4.73 -12.57 3.76
CA LEU A 60 4.50 -11.31 4.47
C LEU A 60 3.28 -11.38 5.36
N ASP A 61 3.44 -10.95 6.62
CA ASP A 61 2.32 -10.84 7.55
C ASP A 61 1.64 -9.49 7.34
N ALA A 62 0.64 -9.48 6.50
CA ALA A 62 -0.06 -8.24 6.16
C ALA A 62 -1.56 -8.51 5.97
N ASP A 63 -2.36 -7.49 6.27
CA ASP A 63 -3.80 -7.52 6.08
C ASP A 63 -4.17 -6.67 4.88
N ILE A 64 -5.08 -7.15 4.05
CA ILE A 64 -5.58 -6.36 2.93
C ILE A 64 -6.65 -5.42 3.47
N ILE A 65 -6.36 -4.12 3.38
CA ILE A 65 -7.22 -3.09 3.93
C ILE A 65 -8.25 -2.62 2.91
N ALA A 66 -7.82 -2.47 1.66
CA ALA A 66 -8.70 -1.97 0.61
C ALA A 66 -8.22 -2.42 -0.76
N GLU A 67 -9.16 -2.49 -1.67
CA GLU A 67 -8.95 -2.83 -3.07
C GLU A 67 -9.52 -1.69 -3.89
N VAL A 68 -8.73 -1.07 -4.75
CA VAL A 68 -9.19 0.06 -5.55
C VAL A 68 -8.88 -0.17 -7.02
N GLY A 69 -9.76 0.33 -7.87
CA GLY A 69 -9.63 0.15 -9.33
C GLY A 69 -10.86 -0.48 -9.95
#